data_6436ec7ce92bef7bcd26f2eab46316eb
#
_entry.id   6436ec7ce92bef7bcd26f2eab46316eb
#
_cell.length_a   1.000
_cell.length_b   1.000
_cell.length_c   1.000
_cell.angle_alpha   90.00
_cell.angle_beta   90.00
_cell.angle_gamma   90.00
#
_symmetry.space_group_name_H-M   'P 1'
#
loop_
_entity.id
_entity.type
_entity.pdbx_description
1 polymer ?
#
loop_
_entity_poly.entity_id
_entity_poly.type
_entity_poly.pdbx_seq_one_letter_code
_entity_poly.pdbx_strand_id
1 'polypeptide(L)'
;RQIRTPAFMPVGTAATVKGMYPEQVKALGADVVLGNTYHLMLRPTAERVAHLGGLHRFMNWPYPILTDSGGFQVMSLSQLRKITEKGVVFQSHIDGSKHEMSPERSIEIQHLLGSDIVMQLDECVSLPAERSVAEKAMQLSLRWAERCKAAFGDHPGRALFAIVQGGADPALREESARSLVDICLLYTSDAADE
;
A
#
# COMPACT_ATOMS: atom_id res chain seq x y z
N ARG A 1 18.35 7.32 -2.82
CA ARG A 1 18.32 7.25 -1.34
C ARG A 1 18.62 5.83 -0.91
N GLN A 2 19.33 5.65 0.22
CA GLN A 2 19.69 4.33 0.73
C GLN A 2 18.89 4.00 1.98
N ILE A 3 18.49 2.74 2.11
CA ILE A 3 17.84 2.17 3.29
C ILE A 3 18.74 1.03 3.76
N ARG A 4 19.16 1.07 5.01
CA ARG A 4 19.93 -0.02 5.64
C ARG A 4 18.96 -1.13 6.04
N THR A 5 19.26 -2.35 5.66
CA THR A 5 18.43 -3.52 5.98
C THR A 5 19.10 -4.43 7.00
N PRO A 6 18.35 -5.06 7.89
CA PRO A 6 16.89 -4.96 8.02
C PRO A 6 16.45 -3.57 8.53
N ALA A 7 15.30 -3.08 8.08
CA ALA A 7 14.79 -1.77 8.43
C ALA A 7 13.40 -1.87 9.06
N PHE A 8 13.21 -1.19 10.18
CA PHE A 8 11.89 -0.95 10.74
C PHE A 8 11.32 0.32 10.13
N MET A 9 10.06 0.27 9.70
CA MET A 9 9.35 1.40 9.11
C MET A 9 8.33 1.95 10.10
N PRO A 10 8.63 3.05 10.82
CA PRO A 10 7.64 3.70 11.66
C PRO A 10 6.43 4.13 10.82
N VAL A 11 5.24 3.88 11.35
CA VAL A 11 4.00 4.18 10.65
C VAL A 11 3.59 5.63 10.85
N GLY A 12 3.57 6.37 9.75
CA GLY A 12 3.10 7.76 9.67
C GLY A 12 1.73 7.84 8.99
N THR A 13 0.70 7.26 9.59
CA THR A 13 -0.63 7.03 9.00
C THR A 13 -1.18 8.22 8.21
N ALA A 14 -1.20 9.39 8.81
CA ALA A 14 -1.71 10.62 8.19
C ALA A 14 -0.58 11.64 7.95
N ALA A 15 0.53 11.18 7.38
CA ALA A 15 1.75 11.96 7.17
C ALA A 15 2.43 12.42 8.47
N THR A 16 2.27 11.67 9.55
CA THR A 16 2.95 11.93 10.82
C THR A 16 3.08 10.65 11.65
N VAL A 17 4.23 10.43 12.25
CA VAL A 17 4.39 9.43 13.31
C VAL A 17 3.78 10.03 14.57
N LYS A 18 2.71 9.41 15.07
CA LYS A 18 1.90 10.00 16.15
C LYS A 18 2.73 10.29 17.41
N GLY A 19 2.68 11.54 17.86
CA GLY A 19 3.37 11.98 19.07
C GLY A 19 4.88 12.23 18.93
N MET A 20 5.42 12.20 17.71
CA MET A 20 6.85 12.43 17.46
C MET A 20 7.09 13.44 16.35
N TYR A 21 8.10 14.28 16.52
CA TYR A 21 8.61 15.10 15.44
C TYR A 21 9.47 14.27 14.46
N PRO A 22 9.50 14.63 13.16
CA PRO A 22 10.31 13.90 12.16
C PRO A 22 11.79 13.75 12.55
N GLU A 23 12.35 14.78 13.16
CA GLU A 23 13.74 14.80 13.63
C GLU A 23 13.98 13.75 14.72
N GLN A 24 13.00 13.52 15.60
CA GLN A 24 13.09 12.49 16.65
C GLN A 24 13.01 11.09 16.03
N VAL A 25 12.11 10.88 15.07
CA VAL A 25 12.02 9.62 14.32
C VAL A 25 13.35 9.30 13.62
N LYS A 26 13.97 10.32 13.02
CA LYS A 26 15.30 10.15 12.39
C LYS A 26 16.41 9.87 13.40
N ALA A 27 16.41 10.55 14.55
CA ALA A 27 17.39 10.36 15.61
C ALA A 27 17.36 8.95 16.21
N LEU A 28 16.20 8.29 16.19
CA LEU A 28 16.06 6.87 16.58
C LEU A 28 16.56 5.89 15.53
N GLY A 29 17.07 6.37 14.39
CA GLY A 29 17.70 5.55 13.37
C GLY A 29 16.78 5.11 12.24
N ALA A 30 15.54 5.62 12.15
CA ALA A 30 14.66 5.29 11.02
C ALA A 30 15.24 5.82 9.69
N ASP A 31 15.33 4.95 8.71
CA ASP A 31 15.77 5.29 7.35
C ASP A 31 14.60 5.45 6.37
N VAL A 32 13.43 4.93 6.73
CA VAL A 32 12.21 4.96 5.94
C VAL A 32 10.99 5.08 6.86
N VAL A 33 9.93 5.72 6.38
CA VAL A 33 8.62 5.77 7.07
C VAL A 33 7.55 5.24 6.15
N LEU A 34 6.46 4.75 6.74
CA LEU A 34 5.29 4.25 6.01
C LEU A 34 4.15 5.26 6.13
N GLY A 35 3.54 5.61 5.00
CA GLY A 35 2.31 6.39 4.92
C GLY A 35 1.14 5.55 4.42
N ASN A 36 -0.06 5.77 4.95
CA ASN A 36 -1.22 4.99 4.55
C ASN A 36 -2.04 5.69 3.48
N THR A 37 -2.08 5.11 2.29
CA THR A 37 -2.80 5.62 1.11
C THR A 37 -4.28 5.87 1.39
N TYR A 38 -4.96 4.91 2.03
CA TYR A 38 -6.37 5.04 2.39
C TYR A 38 -6.67 6.30 3.22
N HIS A 39 -5.88 6.56 4.27
CA HIS A 39 -6.09 7.72 5.12
C HIS A 39 -5.78 9.02 4.39
N LEU A 40 -4.69 9.05 3.63
CA LEU A 40 -4.23 10.24 2.92
C LEU A 40 -5.14 10.62 1.74
N MET A 41 -5.75 9.63 1.05
CA MET A 41 -6.73 9.91 0.00
C MET A 41 -8.03 10.50 0.55
N LEU A 42 -8.43 10.13 1.76
CA LEU A 42 -9.62 10.68 2.42
C LEU A 42 -9.33 12.05 3.02
N ARG A 43 -8.21 12.19 3.72
CA ARG A 43 -7.76 13.46 4.33
C ARG A 43 -6.23 13.54 4.39
N PRO A 44 -5.64 14.63 3.86
CA PRO A 44 -6.26 15.83 3.28
C PRO A 44 -6.65 15.69 1.79
N THR A 45 -6.52 14.59 1.16
CA THR A 45 -6.58 14.11 -0.21
C THR A 45 -5.20 14.10 -0.87
N ALA A 46 -4.99 13.13 -1.77
CA ALA A 46 -3.70 12.99 -2.46
C ALA A 46 -3.39 14.19 -3.35
N GLU A 47 -4.41 14.75 -3.99
CA GLU A 47 -4.31 15.93 -4.85
C GLU A 47 -3.82 17.15 -4.06
N ARG A 48 -4.33 17.33 -2.84
CA ARG A 48 -3.87 18.43 -1.96
C ARG A 48 -2.43 18.22 -1.52
N VAL A 49 -2.05 17.01 -1.15
CA VAL A 49 -0.66 16.69 -0.80
C VAL A 49 0.27 16.94 -1.99
N ALA A 50 -0.12 16.56 -3.20
CA ALA A 50 0.62 16.83 -4.42
C ALA A 50 0.82 18.35 -4.64
N HIS A 51 -0.25 19.13 -4.49
CA HIS A 51 -0.20 20.59 -4.61
C HIS A 51 0.76 21.24 -3.59
N LEU A 52 0.90 20.64 -2.42
CA LEU A 52 1.83 21.09 -1.37
C LEU A 52 3.27 20.59 -1.55
N GLY A 53 3.55 19.84 -2.64
CA GLY A 53 4.88 19.37 -2.99
C GLY A 53 5.18 17.94 -2.57
N GLY A 54 4.14 17.11 -2.37
CA GLY A 54 4.23 15.70 -2.01
C GLY A 54 4.50 15.46 -0.52
N LEU A 55 4.48 14.17 -0.13
CA LEU A 55 4.60 13.77 1.27
C LEU A 55 5.91 14.22 1.91
N HIS A 56 7.02 14.15 1.20
CA HIS A 56 8.33 14.54 1.75
C HIS A 56 8.30 15.96 2.31
N ARG A 57 7.69 16.89 1.57
CA ARG A 57 7.55 18.27 2.00
C ARG A 57 6.44 18.43 3.04
N PHE A 58 5.31 17.76 2.83
CA PHE A 58 4.14 17.88 3.67
C PHE A 58 4.40 17.40 5.11
N MET A 59 5.19 16.33 5.29
CA MET A 59 5.51 15.78 6.61
C MET A 59 6.93 16.14 7.10
N ASN A 60 7.65 17.01 6.39
CA ASN A 60 9.03 17.39 6.69
C ASN A 60 9.98 16.18 6.83
N TRP A 61 9.84 15.20 5.92
CA TRP A 61 10.62 13.96 5.91
C TRP A 61 11.38 13.83 4.59
N PRO A 62 12.67 14.26 4.51
CA PRO A 62 13.43 14.23 3.26
C PRO A 62 14.03 12.86 2.93
N TYR A 63 13.71 11.82 3.70
CA TYR A 63 14.19 10.45 3.53
C TYR A 63 13.16 9.58 2.83
N PRO A 64 13.47 8.28 2.52
CA PRO A 64 12.55 7.39 1.85
C PRO A 64 11.18 7.28 2.54
N ILE A 65 10.14 7.22 1.69
CA ILE A 65 8.76 6.98 2.10
C ILE A 65 8.22 5.80 1.32
N LEU A 66 7.66 4.83 2.03
CA LEU A 66 6.80 3.79 1.47
C LEU A 66 5.35 4.19 1.71
N THR A 67 4.50 4.06 0.71
CA THR A 67 3.05 4.08 0.92
C THR A 67 2.45 2.71 0.66
N ASP A 68 1.54 2.28 1.54
CA ASP A 68 0.75 1.08 1.30
C ASP A 68 -0.23 1.25 0.13
N SER A 69 -0.89 0.18 -0.27
CA SER A 69 -1.91 0.22 -1.33
C SER A 69 -3.25 0.79 -0.89
N GLY A 70 -3.53 0.78 0.40
CA GLY A 70 -4.84 1.06 0.99
C GLY A 70 -5.78 -0.15 1.07
N GLY A 71 -5.40 -1.30 0.52
CA GLY A 71 -6.25 -2.51 0.46
C GLY A 71 -6.64 -3.02 1.84
N PHE A 72 -5.67 -3.13 2.75
CA PHE A 72 -5.92 -3.59 4.11
C PHE A 72 -6.89 -2.66 4.88
N GLN A 73 -6.73 -1.35 4.80
CA GLN A 73 -7.59 -0.40 5.48
C GLN A 73 -9.01 -0.41 4.91
N VAL A 74 -9.17 -0.61 3.61
CA VAL A 74 -10.50 -0.82 3.03
C VAL A 74 -11.15 -2.08 3.60
N MET A 75 -10.38 -3.15 3.80
CA MET A 75 -10.88 -4.37 4.42
C MET A 75 -11.24 -4.16 5.90
N SER A 76 -10.38 -3.51 6.68
CA SER A 76 -10.50 -3.43 8.14
C SER A 76 -11.41 -2.29 8.62
N LEU A 77 -11.46 -1.16 7.91
CA LEU A 77 -12.16 0.05 8.35
C LEU A 77 -13.47 0.30 7.62
N SER A 78 -13.68 -0.26 6.44
CA SER A 78 -14.90 -0.05 5.67
C SER A 78 -15.95 -1.13 5.99
N GLN A 79 -17.05 -0.72 6.59
CA GLN A 79 -18.17 -1.62 6.91
C GLN A 79 -18.94 -2.06 5.66
N LEU A 80 -19.00 -1.21 4.64
CA LEU A 80 -19.68 -1.46 3.37
C LEU A 80 -18.65 -1.38 2.23
N ARG A 81 -18.29 -2.55 1.71
CA ARG A 81 -17.40 -2.66 0.55
C ARG A 81 -17.90 -3.70 -0.43
N LYS A 82 -17.60 -3.47 -1.69
CA LYS A 82 -17.86 -4.42 -2.78
C LYS A 82 -16.57 -4.58 -3.60
N ILE A 83 -16.02 -5.77 -3.58
CA ILE A 83 -14.83 -6.13 -4.34
C ILE A 83 -15.28 -6.74 -5.67
N THR A 84 -14.64 -6.36 -6.76
CA THR A 84 -14.87 -6.84 -8.12
C THR A 84 -13.55 -6.89 -8.88
N GLU A 85 -13.54 -7.47 -10.07
CA GLU A 85 -12.36 -7.44 -10.95
C GLU A 85 -11.84 -6.02 -11.23
N LYS A 86 -12.72 -5.02 -11.25
CA LYS A 86 -12.33 -3.62 -11.50
C LYS A 86 -11.57 -2.99 -10.33
N GLY A 87 -11.86 -3.39 -9.11
CA GLY A 87 -11.37 -2.78 -7.88
C GLY A 87 -12.38 -2.89 -6.76
N VAL A 88 -12.28 -2.03 -5.78
CA VAL A 88 -13.15 -2.01 -4.61
C VAL A 88 -13.92 -0.70 -4.52
N VAL A 89 -15.23 -0.82 -4.29
CA VAL A 89 -16.10 0.31 -3.93
C VAL A 89 -16.37 0.23 -2.44
N PHE A 90 -16.17 1.31 -1.72
CA PHE A 90 -16.33 1.35 -0.26
C PHE A 90 -16.89 2.68 0.23
N GLN A 91 -17.35 2.69 1.47
CA GLN A 91 -17.73 3.91 2.16
C GLN A 91 -16.66 4.35 3.15
N SER A 92 -16.34 5.64 3.12
CA SER A 92 -15.44 6.28 4.05
C SER A 92 -15.96 6.13 5.50
N HIS A 93 -15.08 5.71 6.40
CA HIS A 93 -15.39 5.66 7.84
C HIS A 93 -15.47 7.05 8.48
N ILE A 94 -15.04 8.11 7.77
CA ILE A 94 -14.99 9.48 8.27
C ILE A 94 -16.35 10.18 8.09
N ASP A 95 -16.94 10.04 6.91
CA ASP A 95 -18.11 10.82 6.49
C ASP A 95 -19.15 10.03 5.70
N GLY A 96 -18.91 8.72 5.50
CA GLY A 96 -19.81 7.84 4.76
C GLY A 96 -19.82 8.04 3.23
N SER A 97 -18.97 8.93 2.70
CA SER A 97 -18.87 9.14 1.25
C SER A 97 -18.41 7.89 0.53
N LYS A 98 -18.92 7.67 -0.68
CA LYS A 98 -18.53 6.52 -1.52
C LYS A 98 -17.27 6.84 -2.29
N HIS A 99 -16.35 5.88 -2.27
CA HIS A 99 -15.10 5.92 -3.00
C HIS A 99 -14.94 4.65 -3.82
N GLU A 100 -14.21 4.77 -4.92
CA GLU A 100 -13.78 3.67 -5.75
C GLU A 100 -12.25 3.66 -5.78
N MET A 101 -11.66 2.50 -5.56
CA MET A 101 -10.22 2.27 -5.66
C MET A 101 -9.98 1.10 -6.60
N SER A 102 -9.46 1.40 -7.78
CA SER A 102 -8.93 0.40 -8.71
C SER A 102 -7.40 0.29 -8.53
N PRO A 103 -6.76 -0.75 -9.09
CA PRO A 103 -5.30 -0.83 -9.13
C PRO A 103 -4.65 0.44 -9.68
N GLU A 104 -5.19 0.99 -10.77
CA GLU A 104 -4.68 2.21 -11.41
C GLU A 104 -4.83 3.42 -10.48
N ARG A 105 -5.99 3.55 -9.82
CA ARG A 105 -6.24 4.68 -8.89
C ARG A 105 -5.35 4.59 -7.65
N SER A 106 -5.10 3.40 -7.12
CA SER A 106 -4.16 3.23 -5.99
C SER A 106 -2.75 3.68 -6.38
N ILE A 107 -2.28 3.30 -7.55
CA ILE A 107 -0.96 3.73 -8.07
C ILE A 107 -0.94 5.25 -8.31
N GLU A 108 -1.98 5.82 -8.92
CA GLU A 108 -2.10 7.26 -9.15
C GLU A 108 -2.04 8.04 -7.83
N ILE A 109 -2.77 7.61 -6.80
CA ILE A 109 -2.75 8.26 -5.48
C ILE A 109 -1.33 8.24 -4.90
N GLN A 110 -0.64 7.10 -4.93
CA GLN A 110 0.71 6.97 -4.42
C GLN A 110 1.73 7.82 -5.22
N HIS A 111 1.50 7.98 -6.53
CA HIS A 111 2.28 8.90 -7.35
C HIS A 111 2.04 10.37 -6.97
N LEU A 112 0.79 10.76 -6.73
CA LEU A 112 0.43 12.10 -6.25
C LEU A 112 1.06 12.38 -4.87
N LEU A 113 1.09 11.38 -4.00
CA LEU A 113 1.76 11.46 -2.71
C LEU A 113 3.29 11.60 -2.84
N GLY A 114 3.88 11.16 -3.95
CA GLY A 114 5.30 11.27 -4.21
C GLY A 114 6.16 10.24 -3.49
N SER A 115 5.62 9.03 -3.26
CA SER A 115 6.31 7.94 -2.56
C SER A 115 7.52 7.42 -3.32
N ASP A 116 8.56 7.01 -2.61
CA ASP A 116 9.73 6.33 -3.20
C ASP A 116 9.45 4.85 -3.42
N ILE A 117 8.69 4.21 -2.51
CA ILE A 117 8.25 2.83 -2.64
C ILE A 117 6.72 2.82 -2.66
N VAL A 118 6.18 2.24 -3.71
CA VAL A 118 4.74 2.14 -4.00
C VAL A 118 4.34 0.68 -3.86
N MET A 119 3.18 0.41 -3.24
CA MET A 119 2.65 -0.93 -3.08
C MET A 119 1.53 -1.20 -4.08
N GLN A 120 1.50 -2.42 -4.64
CA GLN A 120 0.36 -2.86 -5.45
C GLN A 120 -0.93 -2.92 -4.62
N LEU A 121 -2.08 -2.68 -5.23
CA LEU A 121 -3.37 -2.98 -4.61
C LEU A 121 -3.61 -4.49 -4.59
N ASP A 122 -3.99 -5.01 -3.45
CA ASP A 122 -4.22 -6.42 -3.19
C ASP A 122 -5.52 -6.66 -2.43
N GLU A 123 -6.03 -7.88 -2.47
CA GLU A 123 -7.17 -8.32 -1.70
C GLU A 123 -6.70 -9.10 -0.47
N CYS A 124 -6.80 -8.47 0.70
CA CYS A 124 -6.53 -9.12 1.97
C CYS A 124 -7.70 -10.00 2.40
N VAL A 125 -7.42 -11.19 2.90
CA VAL A 125 -8.41 -12.12 3.43
C VAL A 125 -8.26 -12.24 4.93
N SER A 126 -9.39 -12.08 5.65
CA SER A 126 -9.40 -12.30 7.11
C SER A 126 -9.16 -13.78 7.43
N LEU A 127 -8.28 -14.05 8.38
CA LEU A 127 -7.98 -15.40 8.83
C LEU A 127 -8.75 -15.72 10.14
N PRO A 128 -9.15 -17.01 10.32
CA PRO A 128 -8.99 -18.15 9.41
C PRO A 128 -9.91 -18.04 8.19
N ALA A 129 -9.46 -18.51 7.03
CA ALA A 129 -10.22 -18.55 5.80
C ALA A 129 -10.15 -19.93 5.15
N GLU A 130 -11.21 -20.30 4.46
CA GLU A 130 -11.21 -21.49 3.61
C GLU A 130 -10.18 -21.32 2.47
N ARG A 131 -9.49 -22.42 2.12
CA ARG A 131 -8.47 -22.40 1.07
C ARG A 131 -8.98 -21.81 -0.25
N SER A 132 -10.21 -22.15 -0.65
CA SER A 132 -10.80 -21.65 -1.88
C SER A 132 -11.07 -20.13 -1.86
N VAL A 133 -11.27 -19.54 -0.69
CA VAL A 133 -11.43 -18.09 -0.52
C VAL A 133 -10.06 -17.42 -0.64
N ALA A 134 -9.04 -17.94 0.04
CA ALA A 134 -7.68 -17.45 -0.04
C ALA A 134 -7.12 -17.52 -1.48
N GLU A 135 -7.40 -18.61 -2.19
CA GLU A 135 -6.99 -18.82 -3.58
C GLU A 135 -7.63 -17.79 -4.52
N LYS A 136 -8.94 -17.56 -4.40
CA LYS A 136 -9.64 -16.55 -5.23
C LYS A 136 -9.09 -15.14 -5.00
N ALA A 137 -8.86 -14.76 -3.75
CA ALA A 137 -8.31 -13.45 -3.41
C ALA A 137 -6.86 -13.31 -3.92
N MET A 138 -6.05 -14.36 -3.79
CA MET A 138 -4.70 -14.40 -4.34
C MET A 138 -4.70 -14.20 -5.86
N GLN A 139 -5.54 -14.94 -6.58
CA GLN A 139 -5.64 -14.84 -8.04
C GLN A 139 -6.13 -13.45 -8.49
N LEU A 140 -7.06 -12.84 -7.75
CA LEU A 140 -7.46 -11.47 -8.02
C LEU A 140 -6.30 -10.48 -7.78
N SER A 141 -5.58 -10.66 -6.68
CA SER A 141 -4.41 -9.83 -6.35
C SER A 141 -3.31 -9.93 -7.42
N LEU A 142 -3.08 -11.09 -8.00
CA LEU A 142 -2.14 -11.27 -9.11
C LEU A 142 -2.56 -10.50 -10.37
N ARG A 143 -3.83 -10.58 -10.77
CA ARG A 143 -4.34 -9.79 -11.90
C ARG A 143 -4.29 -8.28 -11.63
N TRP A 144 -4.52 -7.86 -10.39
CA TRP A 144 -4.34 -6.47 -9.98
C TRP A 144 -2.86 -6.05 -9.96
N ALA A 145 -1.94 -6.98 -9.65
CA ALA A 145 -0.51 -6.72 -9.73
C ALA A 145 -0.05 -6.34 -11.14
N GLU A 146 -0.52 -7.08 -12.15
CA GLU A 146 -0.25 -6.76 -13.56
C GLU A 146 -0.75 -5.36 -13.93
N ARG A 147 -1.96 -5.02 -13.51
CA ARG A 147 -2.56 -3.69 -13.74
C ARG A 147 -1.83 -2.59 -13.00
N CYS A 148 -1.43 -2.84 -11.74
CA CYS A 148 -0.61 -1.91 -10.98
C CYS A 148 0.73 -1.66 -11.66
N LYS A 149 1.38 -2.72 -12.16
CA LYS A 149 2.64 -2.59 -12.89
C LYS A 149 2.48 -1.76 -14.15
N ALA A 150 1.44 -2.02 -14.94
CA ALA A 150 1.14 -1.24 -16.15
C ALA A 150 0.88 0.24 -15.82
N ALA A 151 0.13 0.52 -14.75
CA ALA A 151 -0.16 1.88 -14.30
C ALA A 151 1.06 2.58 -13.67
N PHE A 152 1.94 1.82 -13.01
CA PHE A 152 3.16 2.38 -12.44
C PHE A 152 4.10 2.91 -13.52
N GLY A 153 4.23 2.19 -14.63
CA GLY A 153 5.07 2.61 -15.76
C GLY A 153 6.57 2.65 -15.42
N ASP A 154 7.29 3.53 -16.08
CA ASP A 154 8.71 3.74 -15.85
C ASP A 154 8.93 5.01 -15.00
N HIS A 155 9.35 4.82 -13.76
CA HIS A 155 9.63 5.89 -12.82
C HIS A 155 11.01 5.71 -12.17
N PRO A 156 12.09 6.20 -12.80
CA PRO A 156 13.44 6.09 -12.28
C PRO A 156 13.55 6.62 -10.84
N GLY A 157 14.17 5.83 -9.98
CA GLY A 157 14.33 6.18 -8.56
C GLY A 157 13.16 5.86 -7.64
N ARG A 158 12.10 5.23 -8.18
CA ARG A 158 10.98 4.66 -7.41
C ARG A 158 10.91 3.16 -7.61
N ALA A 159 10.27 2.46 -6.67
CA ALA A 159 10.08 1.02 -6.74
C ALA A 159 8.61 0.66 -6.53
N LEU A 160 8.12 -0.32 -7.28
CA LEU A 160 6.83 -0.95 -7.07
C LEU A 160 7.04 -2.29 -6.37
N PHE A 161 6.44 -2.45 -5.19
CA PHE A 161 6.48 -3.67 -4.41
C PHE A 161 5.12 -4.36 -4.44
N ALA A 162 5.15 -5.68 -4.29
CA ALA A 162 3.96 -6.52 -4.22
C ALA A 162 3.94 -7.33 -2.92
N ILE A 163 2.75 -7.79 -2.54
CA ILE A 163 2.54 -8.58 -1.33
C ILE A 163 2.17 -10.01 -1.73
N VAL A 164 2.87 -10.98 -1.16
CA VAL A 164 2.58 -12.40 -1.34
C VAL A 164 1.30 -12.76 -0.60
N GLN A 165 0.24 -13.07 -1.34
CA GLN A 165 -1.04 -13.53 -0.82
C GLN A 165 -1.10 -15.07 -0.75
N GLY A 166 -2.24 -15.65 -0.32
CA GLY A 166 -2.44 -17.09 -0.17
C GLY A 166 -2.81 -17.54 1.24
N GLY A 167 -3.09 -16.59 2.13
CA GLY A 167 -3.46 -16.88 3.52
C GLY A 167 -2.36 -17.64 4.26
N ALA A 168 -2.75 -18.69 4.99
CA ALA A 168 -1.83 -19.57 5.71
C ALA A 168 -1.44 -20.84 4.91
N ASP A 169 -1.83 -20.96 3.64
CA ASP A 169 -1.54 -22.12 2.80
C ASP A 169 -0.17 -21.97 2.12
N PRO A 170 0.84 -22.80 2.44
CA PRO A 170 2.18 -22.68 1.88
C PRO A 170 2.22 -22.81 0.35
N ALA A 171 1.38 -23.67 -0.24
CA ALA A 171 1.36 -23.87 -1.69
C ALA A 171 0.83 -22.65 -2.43
N LEU A 172 -0.25 -22.03 -1.93
CA LEU A 172 -0.77 -20.78 -2.49
C LEU A 172 0.24 -19.65 -2.35
N ARG A 173 0.94 -19.55 -1.22
CA ARG A 173 1.97 -18.53 -1.01
C ARG A 173 3.15 -18.72 -1.98
N GLU A 174 3.57 -19.96 -2.21
CA GLU A 174 4.62 -20.24 -3.19
C GLU A 174 4.18 -19.89 -4.61
N GLU A 175 2.96 -20.25 -5.00
CA GLU A 175 2.37 -19.86 -6.29
C GLU A 175 2.32 -18.34 -6.45
N SER A 176 1.81 -17.64 -5.43
CA SER A 176 1.76 -16.17 -5.41
C SER A 176 3.14 -15.54 -5.59
N ALA A 177 4.14 -16.03 -4.83
CA ALA A 177 5.49 -15.49 -4.90
C ALA A 177 6.12 -15.71 -6.29
N ARG A 178 5.98 -16.89 -6.88
CA ARG A 178 6.49 -17.20 -8.23
C ARG A 178 5.84 -16.29 -9.28
N SER A 179 4.51 -16.16 -9.25
CA SER A 179 3.77 -15.32 -10.19
C SER A 179 4.17 -13.83 -10.08
N LEU A 180 4.41 -13.33 -8.87
CA LEU A 180 4.86 -11.94 -8.68
C LEU A 180 6.28 -11.73 -9.22
N VAL A 181 7.16 -12.71 -9.12
CA VAL A 181 8.49 -12.66 -9.75
C VAL A 181 8.38 -12.63 -11.27
N ASP A 182 7.49 -13.45 -11.85
CA ASP A 182 7.26 -13.47 -13.30
C ASP A 182 6.67 -12.16 -13.83
N ILE A 183 5.84 -11.49 -13.01
CA ILE A 183 5.37 -10.12 -13.28
C ILE A 183 6.53 -9.10 -13.17
N CYS A 184 7.71 -9.49 -12.67
CA CYS A 184 8.85 -8.62 -12.41
C CYS A 184 8.54 -7.49 -11.41
N LEU A 185 7.92 -7.82 -10.31
CA LEU A 185 7.75 -6.95 -9.17
C LEU A 185 8.73 -7.31 -8.06
N LEU A 186 9.24 -6.31 -7.35
CA LEU A 186 9.84 -6.55 -6.06
C LEU A 186 8.73 -6.91 -5.08
N TYR A 187 8.94 -7.95 -4.27
CA TYR A 187 7.92 -8.39 -3.32
C TYR A 187 8.43 -8.35 -1.89
N THR A 188 7.51 -8.16 -0.96
CA THR A 188 7.75 -8.36 0.46
C THR A 188 6.89 -9.50 0.95
N SER A 189 7.35 -10.24 1.94
CA SER A 189 6.45 -11.08 2.71
C SER A 189 5.46 -10.17 3.43
N ASP A 190 4.25 -10.63 3.55
CA ASP A 190 3.24 -9.95 4.32
C ASP A 190 3.74 -9.69 5.73
N ALA A 191 3.95 -8.45 5.99
CA ALA A 191 4.26 -8.06 7.30
C ALA A 191 3.06 -7.33 7.82
N ALA A 192 2.19 -7.99 7.97
CA ALA A 192 1.22 -7.35 8.51
C ALA A 192 1.05 -7.03 9.76
N ASP A 193 1.03 -6.63 10.19
CA ASP A 193 0.78 -6.20 10.98
C ASP A 193 0.09 -5.65 11.70
N GLU A 194 -0.14 -5.55 12.36
CA GLU A 194 -0.48 -5.00 13.44
C GLU A 194 -1.58 -5.10 14.04
#